data_ae60d6ee8a47e892efdc8f9eecbc8d9a
#
_entry.id   ae60d6ee8a47e892efdc8f9eecbc8d9a
#
_cell.length_a   1.000
_cell.length_b   1.000
_cell.length_c   1.000
_cell.angle_alpha   90.00
_cell.angle_beta   90.00
_cell.angle_gamma   90.00
#
_symmetry.space_group_name_H-M   'P 1'
#
loop_
_entity.id
_entity.type
_entity.pdbx_description
1 polymer ?
#
loop_
_entity_poly.entity_id
_entity_poly.type
_entity_poly.pdbx_seq_one_letter_code
_entity_poly.pdbx_strand_id
1 'polypeptide(L)' 'MQEIRYIGVEFDPVKVKQGQAEVNAALKSGFEPIRDFETSRGIIMVLGKWGEKDVQSKTGY' A
#
# COMPACT_ATOMS: atom_id res chain seq x y z
N MET A 1 -1.19 3.45 13.60
CA MET A 1 -0.97 3.67 12.17
C MET A 1 -1.02 5.13 11.85
N GLN A 2 -0.09 5.59 11.06
CA GLN A 2 -0.01 7.00 10.77
C GLN A 2 -0.59 7.39 9.44
N GLU A 3 -0.55 6.50 8.49
CA GLU A 3 -0.99 6.87 7.16
C GLU A 3 -1.48 5.65 6.41
N ILE A 4 -2.57 5.80 5.69
CA ILE A 4 -3.05 4.76 4.82
C ILE A 4 -3.05 5.28 3.41
N ARG A 5 -2.64 4.47 2.47
CA ARG A 5 -2.62 4.86 1.07
C ARG A 5 -3.35 3.80 0.25
N TYR A 6 -4.21 4.24 -0.63
CA TYR A 6 -4.91 3.36 -1.54
C TYR A 6 -4.32 3.55 -2.92
N ILE A 7 -3.84 2.47 -3.52
CA ILE A 7 -3.23 2.56 -4.83
C ILE A 7 -3.96 1.60 -5.76
N GLY A 8 -4.49 2.14 -6.84
CA GLY A 8 -5.16 1.32 -7.83
C GLY A 8 -4.18 0.82 -8.86
N VAL A 9 -4.18 -0.48 -9.10
CA VAL A 9 -3.35 -1.10 -10.12
C VAL A 9 -4.29 -1.67 -11.16
N GLU A 10 -4.36 -1.01 -12.31
CA GLU A 10 -5.27 -1.45 -13.35
C GLU A 10 -4.68 -2.57 -14.16
N PHE A 11 -5.55 -3.40 -14.71
CA PHE A 11 -5.08 -4.54 -15.50
C PHE A 11 -4.57 -4.15 -16.89
N ASP A 12 -4.77 -2.90 -17.29
CA ASP A 12 -4.27 -2.44 -18.57
C ASP A 12 -2.75 -2.57 -18.61
N PRO A 13 -2.18 -3.14 -19.69
CA PRO A 13 -0.74 -3.38 -19.74
C PRO A 13 0.10 -2.13 -19.53
N VAL A 14 -0.39 -0.97 -19.94
CA VAL A 14 0.35 0.25 -19.74
C VAL A 14 0.18 0.76 -18.33
N LYS A 15 -1.07 0.75 -17.85
CA LYS A 15 -1.34 1.31 -16.54
C LYS A 15 -0.89 0.43 -15.40
N VAL A 16 -0.78 -0.86 -15.65
CA VAL A 16 -0.34 -1.75 -14.58
C VAL A 16 1.08 -1.41 -14.18
N LYS A 17 1.90 -0.94 -15.11
CA LYS A 17 3.26 -0.58 -14.76
C LYS A 17 3.31 0.66 -13.89
N GLN A 18 2.39 1.60 -14.12
CA GLN A 18 2.33 2.78 -13.30
C GLN A 18 1.91 2.41 -11.89
N GLY A 19 0.90 1.57 -11.76
CA GLY A 19 0.47 1.14 -10.44
C GLY A 19 1.55 0.38 -9.72
N GLN A 20 2.26 -0.48 -10.45
CA GLN A 20 3.34 -1.23 -9.85
C GLN A 20 4.43 -0.29 -9.32
N ALA A 21 4.75 0.74 -10.09
CA ALA A 21 5.78 1.67 -9.66
C ALA A 21 5.33 2.42 -8.41
N GLU A 22 4.07 2.78 -8.33
CA GLU A 22 3.56 3.46 -7.15
C GLU A 22 3.60 2.57 -5.93
N VAL A 23 3.21 1.32 -6.09
CA VAL A 23 3.24 0.39 -4.98
C VAL A 23 4.68 0.19 -4.52
N ASN A 24 5.60 0.01 -5.48
CA ASN A 24 6.99 -0.19 -5.10
C ASN A 24 7.56 1.03 -4.39
N ALA A 25 7.20 2.22 -4.85
CA ALA A 25 7.68 3.43 -4.21
C ALA A 25 7.13 3.52 -2.78
N ALA A 26 5.89 3.15 -2.59
CA ALA A 26 5.31 3.19 -1.25
C ALA A 26 6.00 2.18 -0.35
N LEU A 27 6.28 0.99 -0.85
CA LEU A 27 6.97 -0.01 -0.04
C LEU A 27 8.35 0.47 0.36
N LYS A 28 9.04 1.15 -0.55
CA LYS A 28 10.35 1.68 -0.21
C LYS A 28 10.26 2.80 0.81
N SER A 29 9.13 3.48 0.87
CA SER A 29 8.95 4.53 1.84
C SER A 29 8.52 4.01 3.21
N GLY A 30 8.37 2.73 3.35
CA GLY A 30 8.02 2.16 4.63
C GLY A 30 6.57 1.74 4.78
N PHE A 31 5.81 1.82 3.72
CA PHE A 31 4.44 1.35 3.77
C PHE A 31 4.43 -0.17 3.69
N GLU A 32 3.44 -0.77 4.31
CA GLU A 32 3.27 -2.21 4.28
C GLU A 32 1.93 -2.56 3.70
N PRO A 33 1.83 -3.63 2.91
CA PRO A 33 0.54 -4.01 2.37
C PRO A 33 -0.36 -4.55 3.48
N ILE A 34 -1.56 -4.02 3.56
CA ILE A 34 -2.52 -4.44 4.55
C ILE A 34 -3.50 -5.42 3.93
N ARG A 35 -4.05 -5.04 2.79
CA ARG A 35 -4.95 -5.93 2.08
C ARG A 35 -5.13 -5.40 0.67
N ASP A 36 -5.84 -6.16 -0.14
CA ASP A 36 -6.12 -5.76 -1.49
C ASP A 36 -7.56 -6.12 -1.83
N PHE A 37 -8.11 -5.41 -2.79
CA PHE A 37 -9.46 -5.66 -3.27
C PHE A 37 -9.39 -5.79 -4.78
N GLU A 38 -10.07 -6.79 -5.29
CA GLU A 38 -10.14 -6.95 -6.73
C GLU A 38 -11.38 -6.26 -7.26
N THR A 39 -11.22 -5.50 -8.33
CA THR A 39 -12.35 -4.84 -8.97
C THR A 39 -12.40 -5.27 -10.42
N SER A 40 -13.43 -4.81 -11.12
CA SER A 40 -13.55 -5.18 -12.52
C SER A 40 -12.42 -4.59 -13.37
N ARG A 41 -11.74 -3.58 -12.90
CA ARG A 41 -10.69 -2.94 -13.66
C ARG A 41 -9.30 -3.34 -13.21
N GLY A 42 -9.16 -3.83 -12.02
CA GLY A 42 -7.84 -4.12 -11.48
C GLY A 42 -7.93 -4.38 -10.01
N ILE A 43 -6.87 -4.04 -9.31
CA ILE A 43 -6.76 -4.30 -7.89
C ILE A 43 -6.48 -3.00 -7.18
N ILE A 44 -7.11 -2.81 -6.03
CA ILE A 44 -6.78 -1.67 -5.19
C ILE A 44 -5.98 -2.19 -4.01
N MET A 45 -4.75 -1.71 -3.89
CA MET A 45 -3.90 -2.10 -2.79
C MET A 45 -4.05 -1.10 -1.66
N VAL A 46 -4.23 -1.61 -0.46
CA VAL A 46 -4.30 -0.77 0.72
C VAL A 46 -3.00 -0.94 1.48
N LEU A 47 -2.29 0.15 1.65
CA LEU A 47 -1.00 0.12 2.30
C LEU A 47 -1.05 1.02 3.53
N GLY A 48 -0.35 0.61 4.56
CA GLY A 48 -0.31 1.39 5.78
C GLY A 48 1.12 1.66 6.19
N LYS A 49 1.33 2.83 6.77
CA LYS A 49 2.64 3.19 7.26
C LYS A 49 2.53 3.45 8.75
N TRP A 50 3.39 2.79 9.52
CA TRP A 50 3.37 2.89 10.96
C TRP A 50 4.44 3.86 11.40
N GLY A 51 4.13 4.69 12.37
CA GLY A 51 5.13 5.55 12.92
C GLY A 51 6.03 4.79 13.84
N GLU A 52 7.19 5.29 14.04
CA GLU A 52 8.12 4.63 14.93
C GLU A 52 7.57 4.51 16.31
N LYS A 53 6.87 5.51 16.75
CA LYS A 53 6.31 5.44 18.05
C LYS A 53 5.27 4.39 18.15
N ASP A 54 4.53 4.23 17.12
CA ASP A 54 3.53 3.21 17.11
C ASP A 54 4.13 1.86 17.26
N VAL A 55 5.23 1.67 16.63
CA VAL A 55 5.87 0.40 16.74
C VAL A 55 6.28 0.13 18.14
N GLN A 56 6.82 1.12 18.77
CA GLN A 56 7.22 0.93 20.11
C GLN A 56 6.06 0.72 21.01
N SER A 57 5.05 1.47 20.79
CA SER A 57 3.96 1.31 21.65
C SER A 57 3.33 0.00 21.49
N LYS A 58 3.33 -0.51 20.30
CA LYS A 58 2.67 -1.69 20.10
C LYS A 58 3.32 -2.79 20.74
N THR A 59 4.49 -2.61 21.02
CA THR A 59 5.06 -3.67 21.70
C THR A 59 4.33 -3.85 22.92
N GLY A 60 3.71 -2.85 23.36
CA GLY A 60 2.95 -3.03 24.46
C GLY A 60 1.74 -3.77 24.15
N TYR A 61 1.47 -4.12 23.11
CA TYR A 61 0.31 -4.85 22.97
C TYR A 61 0.53 -6.12 22.22
#